data_3dee68e16d93b2cf19950f567440cd41
#
_entry.id   3dee68e16d93b2cf19950f567440cd41
#
_cell.length_a   1.000
_cell.length_b   1.000
_cell.length_c   1.000
_cell.angle_alpha   90.00
_cell.angle_beta   90.00
_cell.angle_gamma   90.00
#
_symmetry.space_group_name_H-M   'P 1'
#
loop_
_entity.id
_entity.type
_entity.pdbx_description
1 polymer ?
#
loop_
_entity_poly.entity_id
_entity_poly.type
_entity_poly.pdbx_seq_one_letter_code
_entity_poly.pdbx_strand_id
1 'polypeptide(L)'
;MKATRFVRAIAATAVGVLAIAGLSAVAAPAGAATRSTVVLVTSNALTSLNPSTPDTNLTINADVAYMTGAGFNYYNSSANLVKNTTFGSYKIIKNTPGDFRVQYTVNKGKVWSDGTAINGVDLLLSHVLSSSAYSVKAGLGDPKDTAKAPAFNSLGYGGVYDSNVVGLPTLSADNQSVTIRYKSFQPDWEILGPGASAVHALVQLANGKTKLGSAAENTAAKAAFLAAFKSYNSTTLNKIAKVWSNSYNIKAVNSSTNPLLLVGNGAYKITSAVADQNVTLG
;
A
#
# COMPACT_ATOMS: atom_id res chain seq x y z
N MET A 1 -17.42 35.71 62.82
CA MET A 1 -17.80 35.78 61.43
C MET A 1 -16.82 34.94 60.65
N LYS A 2 -17.24 33.79 60.13
CA LYS A 2 -16.39 32.82 59.35
C LYS A 2 -16.80 32.93 57.87
N ALA A 3 -15.86 33.31 57.01
CA ALA A 3 -16.06 33.34 55.57
C ALA A 3 -15.73 31.98 54.96
N THR A 4 -16.68 31.35 54.37
CA THR A 4 -16.56 30.06 53.66
C THR A 4 -16.12 30.32 52.21
N ARG A 5 -15.00 29.75 51.82
CA ARG A 5 -14.51 29.80 50.42
C ARG A 5 -15.13 28.66 49.62
N PHE A 6 -15.91 28.99 48.62
CA PHE A 6 -16.37 28.06 47.60
C PHE A 6 -15.28 27.94 46.48
N VAL A 7 -14.76 26.74 46.30
CA VAL A 7 -13.93 26.41 45.16
C VAL A 7 -14.87 25.91 44.04
N ARG A 8 -15.03 26.64 42.98
CA ARG A 8 -15.71 26.18 41.78
C ARG A 8 -14.69 25.53 40.83
N ALA A 9 -14.83 24.25 40.57
CA ALA A 9 -14.12 23.56 39.50
C ALA A 9 -14.81 23.93 38.16
N ILE A 10 -14.07 24.56 37.29
CA ILE A 10 -14.51 24.83 35.88
C ILE A 10 -13.88 23.75 35.03
N ALA A 11 -14.70 22.85 34.49
CA ALA A 11 -14.30 21.96 33.43
C ALA A 11 -14.29 22.77 32.10
N ALA A 12 -13.09 23.05 31.59
CA ALA A 12 -12.94 23.70 30.28
C ALA A 12 -12.86 22.66 29.20
N THR A 13 -13.93 22.55 28.40
CA THR A 13 -13.96 21.83 27.15
C THR A 13 -13.35 22.77 26.08
N ALA A 14 -12.10 22.53 25.69
CA ALA A 14 -11.44 23.32 24.66
C ALA A 14 -11.76 22.74 23.28
N VAL A 15 -12.65 23.37 22.55
CA VAL A 15 -12.79 23.24 21.09
C VAL A 15 -11.79 24.22 20.48
N GLY A 16 -10.69 23.70 19.96
CA GLY A 16 -9.64 24.51 19.31
C GLY A 16 -9.96 24.74 17.83
N VAL A 17 -10.38 25.96 17.50
CA VAL A 17 -10.36 26.47 16.10
C VAL A 17 -8.95 26.99 15.86
N LEU A 18 -8.23 26.44 14.87
CA LEU A 18 -6.91 26.92 14.45
C LEU A 18 -7.07 28.21 13.64
N ALA A 19 -6.82 29.36 14.25
CA ALA A 19 -6.51 30.59 13.55
C ALA A 19 -4.98 30.71 13.48
N ILE A 20 -4.42 30.86 12.27
CA ILE A 20 -2.99 31.08 12.05
C ILE A 20 -2.68 32.54 12.41
N ALA A 21 -2.08 32.76 13.56
CA ALA A 21 -1.38 34.00 13.91
C ALA A 21 -0.20 33.62 14.81
N GLY A 22 0.97 34.17 14.49
CA GLY A 22 2.28 33.83 15.06
C GLY A 22 2.31 33.73 16.56
N LEU A 23 2.85 32.64 17.07
CA LEU A 23 3.08 32.39 18.48
C LEU A 23 4.57 32.27 18.74
N SER A 24 5.09 33.27 19.48
CA SER A 24 6.35 33.15 20.21
C SER A 24 6.25 32.00 21.22
N ALA A 25 7.20 31.09 21.14
CA ALA A 25 7.25 29.91 22.00
C ALA A 25 7.53 30.31 23.45
N VAL A 26 6.55 30.11 24.32
CA VAL A 26 6.78 29.98 25.75
C VAL A 26 6.99 28.49 26.05
N ALA A 27 8.17 28.09 26.48
CA ALA A 27 8.47 26.74 26.89
C ALA A 27 7.61 26.36 28.10
N ALA A 28 6.58 25.55 27.89
CA ALA A 28 5.86 24.88 28.98
C ALA A 28 6.66 23.64 29.43
N PRO A 29 6.68 23.29 30.76
CA PRO A 29 7.36 22.11 31.21
C PRO A 29 6.78 20.86 30.58
N ALA A 30 7.66 19.94 30.18
CA ALA A 30 7.27 18.66 29.54
C ALA A 30 6.50 17.79 30.55
N GLY A 31 5.18 17.95 30.57
CA GLY A 31 4.29 16.96 31.14
C GLY A 31 4.23 15.76 30.16
N ALA A 32 4.21 14.54 30.71
CA ALA A 32 4.12 13.32 29.89
C ALA A 32 3.06 13.45 28.80
N ALA A 33 3.49 13.31 27.56
CA ALA A 33 2.61 13.45 26.40
C ALA A 33 1.51 12.39 26.46
N THR A 34 0.34 12.79 26.86
CA THR A 34 -0.88 12.06 26.58
C THR A 34 -1.02 11.92 25.06
N ARG A 35 -1.45 10.76 24.57
CA ARG A 35 -1.61 10.47 23.13
C ARG A 35 -2.18 11.68 22.41
N SER A 36 -1.40 12.27 21.51
CA SER A 36 -1.88 13.36 20.67
C SER A 36 -2.66 12.76 19.50
N THR A 37 -3.92 13.12 19.38
CA THR A 37 -4.73 12.83 18.19
C THR A 37 -4.55 13.99 17.21
N VAL A 38 -4.19 13.67 15.97
CA VAL A 38 -4.15 14.63 14.86
C VAL A 38 -5.39 14.40 14.00
N VAL A 39 -6.16 15.46 13.76
CA VAL A 39 -7.34 15.43 12.89
C VAL A 39 -7.00 16.16 11.60
N LEU A 40 -7.11 15.45 10.47
CA LEU A 40 -6.98 16.01 9.14
C LEU A 40 -8.36 16.11 8.50
N VAL A 41 -8.70 17.29 7.97
CA VAL A 41 -9.95 17.51 7.26
C VAL A 41 -9.70 17.29 5.78
N THR A 42 -10.53 16.45 5.15
CA THR A 42 -10.44 16.13 3.72
C THR A 42 -11.74 16.54 3.01
N SER A 43 -11.64 16.84 1.72
CA SER A 43 -12.80 17.25 0.90
C SER A 43 -13.69 16.09 0.48
N ASN A 44 -13.18 14.86 0.55
CA ASN A 44 -13.88 13.65 0.11
C ASN A 44 -13.85 12.58 1.21
N ALA A 45 -14.89 11.74 1.23
CA ALA A 45 -14.96 10.59 2.11
C ALA A 45 -14.19 9.39 1.52
N LEU A 46 -13.76 8.45 2.38
CA LEU A 46 -13.17 7.18 1.97
C LEU A 46 -14.17 6.36 1.14
N THR A 47 -13.72 5.88 0.00
CA THR A 47 -14.52 5.01 -0.89
C THR A 47 -13.87 3.66 -1.15
N SER A 48 -12.55 3.56 -0.95
CA SER A 48 -11.79 2.33 -1.18
C SER A 48 -10.48 2.32 -0.40
N LEU A 49 -10.04 1.15 -0.01
CA LEU A 49 -8.69 0.92 0.52
C LEU A 49 -7.66 0.64 -0.60
N ASN A 50 -8.10 0.58 -1.86
CA ASN A 50 -7.23 0.44 -3.03
C ASN A 50 -7.40 1.66 -3.95
N PRO A 51 -6.49 2.65 -3.91
CA PRO A 51 -6.54 3.83 -4.78
C PRO A 51 -6.01 3.59 -6.20
N SER A 52 -5.61 2.36 -6.54
CA SER A 52 -4.86 2.07 -7.77
C SER A 52 -5.74 1.65 -8.95
N THR A 53 -7.06 1.84 -8.85
CA THR A 53 -7.98 1.67 -9.98
C THR A 53 -8.50 3.03 -10.46
N PRO A 54 -8.92 3.16 -11.74
CA PRO A 54 -9.49 4.41 -12.26
C PRO A 54 -10.66 4.96 -11.42
N ASP A 55 -11.51 4.06 -10.91
CA ASP A 55 -12.73 4.43 -10.18
C ASP A 55 -12.48 4.84 -8.73
N THR A 56 -11.31 4.51 -8.19
CA THR A 56 -10.97 4.71 -6.76
C THR A 56 -9.78 5.63 -6.54
N ASN A 57 -9.23 6.24 -7.60
CA ASN A 57 -8.10 7.15 -7.53
C ASN A 57 -8.52 8.52 -6.96
N LEU A 58 -8.86 8.54 -5.68
CA LEU A 58 -9.21 9.74 -4.91
C LEU A 58 -8.10 10.06 -3.91
N THR A 59 -7.87 11.35 -3.65
CA THR A 59 -6.85 11.81 -2.71
C THR A 59 -6.98 11.14 -1.35
N ILE A 60 -8.17 11.11 -0.76
CA ILE A 60 -8.39 10.47 0.55
C ILE A 60 -8.02 8.98 0.56
N ASN A 61 -8.34 8.24 -0.52
CA ASN A 61 -7.98 6.84 -0.63
C ASN A 61 -6.45 6.66 -0.72
N ALA A 62 -5.78 7.55 -1.46
CA ALA A 62 -4.32 7.57 -1.58
C ALA A 62 -3.65 7.95 -0.25
N ASP A 63 -4.18 8.93 0.48
CA ASP A 63 -3.66 9.35 1.79
C ASP A 63 -3.75 8.22 2.81
N VAL A 64 -4.89 7.54 2.89
CA VAL A 64 -5.06 6.37 3.77
C VAL A 64 -4.11 5.24 3.37
N ALA A 65 -3.99 4.93 2.08
CA ALA A 65 -3.06 3.91 1.58
C ALA A 65 -1.60 4.27 1.87
N TYR A 66 -1.23 5.55 1.77
CA TYR A 66 0.12 6.04 2.09
C TYR A 66 0.46 5.86 3.57
N MET A 67 -0.48 6.13 4.47
CA MET A 67 -0.30 5.98 5.92
C MET A 67 -0.25 4.50 6.37
N THR A 68 -0.97 3.63 5.67
CA THR A 68 -1.09 2.20 6.00
C THR A 68 -0.15 1.29 5.19
N GLY A 69 0.59 1.87 4.24
CA GLY A 69 1.57 1.19 3.40
C GLY A 69 2.99 1.69 3.62
N ALA A 70 3.97 0.87 3.25
CA ALA A 70 5.38 1.23 3.19
C ALA A 70 6.03 0.63 1.94
N GLY A 71 7.01 1.35 1.38
CA GLY A 71 7.74 0.94 0.20
C GLY A 71 9.20 1.38 0.28
N PHE A 72 9.92 1.28 -0.84
CA PHE A 72 11.34 1.61 -0.94
C PHE A 72 11.64 3.11 -0.83
N ASN A 73 10.64 3.95 -1.08
CA ASN A 73 10.76 5.41 -1.02
C ASN A 73 9.55 6.02 -0.33
N TYR A 74 9.73 7.22 0.15
CA TYR A 74 8.66 8.12 0.56
C TYR A 74 9.05 9.57 0.27
N TYR A 75 8.09 10.48 0.26
CA TYR A 75 8.34 11.92 0.17
C TYR A 75 8.28 12.54 1.56
N ASN A 76 9.29 13.34 1.92
CA ASN A 76 9.29 14.10 3.17
C ASN A 76 8.43 15.37 3.06
N SER A 77 8.31 16.12 4.15
CA SER A 77 7.54 17.38 4.21
C SER A 77 8.02 18.48 3.23
N SER A 78 9.24 18.37 2.71
CA SER A 78 9.80 19.26 1.69
C SER A 78 9.65 18.71 0.28
N ALA A 79 8.83 17.69 0.07
CA ALA A 79 8.61 16.97 -1.19
C ALA A 79 9.88 16.34 -1.79
N ASN A 80 10.90 16.08 -0.99
CA ASN A 80 12.09 15.37 -1.43
C ASN A 80 11.85 13.86 -1.37
N LEU A 81 12.28 13.16 -2.41
CA LEU A 81 12.30 11.69 -2.42
C LEU A 81 13.34 11.17 -1.42
N VAL A 82 12.91 10.34 -0.49
CA VAL A 82 13.76 9.73 0.53
C VAL A 82 13.74 8.22 0.40
N LYS A 83 14.93 7.59 0.40
CA LYS A 83 15.05 6.13 0.42
C LYS A 83 14.66 5.57 1.79
N ASN A 84 13.69 4.69 1.79
CA ASN A 84 13.25 4.01 3.02
C ASN A 84 14.15 2.81 3.33
N THR A 85 15.31 3.10 3.89
CA THR A 85 16.30 2.06 4.23
C THR A 85 15.82 1.11 5.31
N THR A 86 14.74 1.43 6.03
CA THR A 86 14.12 0.52 6.99
C THR A 86 13.28 -0.55 6.30
N PHE A 87 12.70 -0.25 5.12
CA PHE A 87 11.94 -1.23 4.34
C PHE A 87 12.84 -2.12 3.49
N GLY A 88 13.81 -1.51 2.80
CA GLY A 88 14.67 -2.24 1.91
C GLY A 88 15.71 -1.36 1.21
N SER A 89 16.25 -1.89 0.15
CA SER A 89 17.22 -1.18 -0.69
C SER A 89 17.03 -1.52 -2.16
N TYR A 90 17.52 -0.65 -3.04
CA TYR A 90 17.55 -0.91 -4.47
C TYR A 90 18.83 -0.35 -5.10
N LYS A 91 19.28 -1.01 -6.15
CA LYS A 91 20.51 -0.63 -6.86
C LYS A 91 20.47 -1.05 -8.33
N ILE A 92 21.15 -0.28 -9.15
CA ILE A 92 21.47 -0.68 -10.52
C ILE A 92 22.49 -1.83 -10.45
N ILE A 93 22.19 -2.96 -11.08
CA ILE A 93 23.11 -4.11 -11.17
C ILE A 93 23.64 -4.29 -12.59
N LYS A 94 23.01 -3.65 -13.59
CA LYS A 94 23.50 -3.60 -14.96
C LYS A 94 23.01 -2.33 -15.66
N ASN A 95 23.90 -1.67 -16.40
CA ASN A 95 23.58 -0.50 -17.22
C ASN A 95 24.41 -0.56 -18.51
N THR A 96 23.88 -1.28 -19.49
CA THR A 96 24.45 -1.37 -20.83
C THR A 96 23.38 -1.12 -21.87
N PRO A 97 23.71 -0.69 -23.10
CA PRO A 97 22.73 -0.53 -24.16
C PRO A 97 21.86 -1.79 -24.33
N GLY A 98 20.55 -1.64 -24.29
CA GLY A 98 19.59 -2.74 -24.40
C GLY A 98 19.40 -3.61 -23.16
N ASP A 99 20.14 -3.34 -22.07
CA ASP A 99 20.03 -4.15 -20.84
C ASP A 99 20.29 -3.31 -19.58
N PHE A 100 19.26 -2.66 -19.11
CA PHE A 100 19.28 -1.92 -17.83
C PHE A 100 18.55 -2.76 -16.76
N ARG A 101 19.20 -3.00 -15.62
CA ARG A 101 18.64 -3.85 -14.55
C ARG A 101 18.76 -3.18 -13.20
N VAL A 102 17.62 -3.19 -12.47
CA VAL A 102 17.55 -2.72 -11.09
C VAL A 102 17.13 -3.89 -10.20
N GLN A 103 17.84 -4.06 -9.11
CA GLN A 103 17.53 -5.04 -8.07
C GLN A 103 16.92 -4.31 -6.87
N TYR A 104 15.77 -4.81 -6.41
CA TYR A 104 15.04 -4.36 -5.23
C TYR A 104 15.08 -5.46 -4.18
N THR A 105 15.56 -5.16 -2.97
CA THR A 105 15.73 -6.12 -1.87
C THR A 105 14.92 -5.65 -0.66
N VAL A 106 13.99 -6.46 -0.19
CA VAL A 106 13.27 -6.21 1.07
C VAL A 106 14.19 -6.63 2.23
N ASN A 107 14.26 -5.82 3.29
CA ASN A 107 15.04 -6.18 4.48
C ASN A 107 14.43 -7.40 5.18
N LYS A 108 15.29 -8.29 5.66
CA LYS A 108 14.86 -9.44 6.48
C LYS A 108 14.13 -8.96 7.75
N GLY A 109 13.13 -9.71 8.18
CA GLY A 109 12.35 -9.40 9.37
C GLY A 109 11.23 -8.38 9.15
N LYS A 110 11.02 -7.86 7.93
CA LYS A 110 9.83 -7.08 7.61
C LYS A 110 8.62 -7.99 7.51
N VAL A 111 7.52 -7.54 8.14
CA VAL A 111 6.28 -8.32 8.20
C VAL A 111 5.07 -7.45 7.85
N TRP A 112 4.05 -8.09 7.33
CA TRP A 112 2.70 -7.54 7.25
C TRP A 112 2.08 -7.43 8.65
N SER A 113 1.00 -6.70 8.76
CA SER A 113 0.31 -6.47 10.04
C SER A 113 -0.25 -7.74 10.68
N ASP A 114 -0.36 -8.83 9.94
CA ASP A 114 -0.75 -10.17 10.39
C ASP A 114 0.45 -11.07 10.76
N GLY A 115 1.68 -10.52 10.73
CA GLY A 115 2.92 -11.24 11.05
C GLY A 115 3.55 -11.99 9.88
N THR A 116 2.92 -12.01 8.71
CA THR A 116 3.48 -12.68 7.52
C THR A 116 4.71 -11.95 7.00
N ALA A 117 5.82 -12.66 6.77
CA ALA A 117 7.05 -12.08 6.26
C ALA A 117 6.85 -11.43 4.89
N ILE A 118 7.39 -10.21 4.70
CA ILE A 118 7.45 -9.52 3.41
C ILE A 118 8.71 -9.95 2.67
N ASN A 119 8.57 -10.30 1.40
CA ASN A 119 9.70 -10.67 0.55
C ASN A 119 9.43 -10.32 -0.93
N GLY A 120 10.32 -10.70 -1.83
CA GLY A 120 10.21 -10.40 -3.26
C GLY A 120 8.95 -10.95 -3.94
N VAL A 121 8.31 -11.98 -3.39
CA VAL A 121 7.03 -12.49 -3.95
C VAL A 121 5.94 -11.42 -3.85
N ASP A 122 5.93 -10.64 -2.77
CA ASP A 122 4.97 -9.55 -2.56
C ASP A 122 5.18 -8.37 -3.54
N LEU A 123 6.35 -8.29 -4.18
CA LEU A 123 6.68 -7.27 -5.17
C LEU A 123 6.21 -7.63 -6.59
N LEU A 124 5.92 -8.91 -6.86
CA LEU A 124 5.62 -9.39 -8.22
C LEU A 124 4.25 -8.95 -8.72
N LEU A 125 3.28 -8.70 -7.82
CA LEU A 125 1.98 -8.21 -8.24
C LEU A 125 2.08 -6.86 -8.93
N SER A 126 3.05 -6.03 -8.55
CA SER A 126 3.32 -4.75 -9.23
C SER A 126 3.57 -4.92 -10.73
N HIS A 127 4.27 -6.01 -11.13
CA HIS A 127 4.48 -6.34 -12.54
C HIS A 127 3.16 -6.72 -13.25
N VAL A 128 2.31 -7.50 -12.59
CA VAL A 128 0.99 -7.87 -13.14
C VAL A 128 0.13 -6.63 -13.38
N LEU A 129 0.18 -5.68 -12.45
CA LEU A 129 -0.60 -4.44 -12.47
C LEU A 129 -0.07 -3.38 -13.45
N SER A 130 1.15 -3.56 -13.97
CA SER A 130 1.83 -2.52 -14.75
C SER A 130 2.38 -3.01 -16.09
N SER A 131 2.20 -4.29 -16.46
CA SER A 131 2.67 -4.85 -17.74
C SER A 131 1.53 -5.33 -18.60
N SER A 132 1.20 -4.57 -19.65
CA SER A 132 0.21 -4.96 -20.66
C SER A 132 0.61 -6.28 -21.34
N ALA A 133 1.89 -6.47 -21.63
CA ALA A 133 2.40 -7.71 -22.23
C ALA A 133 2.15 -8.93 -21.32
N TYR A 134 2.29 -8.77 -20.00
CA TYR A 134 1.95 -9.81 -19.04
C TYR A 134 0.45 -10.08 -19.03
N SER A 135 -0.38 -9.03 -18.96
CA SER A 135 -1.84 -9.14 -18.93
C SER A 135 -2.37 -9.92 -20.15
N VAL A 136 -1.94 -9.54 -21.34
CA VAL A 136 -2.32 -10.24 -22.61
C VAL A 136 -1.86 -11.70 -22.56
N LYS A 137 -0.58 -11.95 -22.25
CA LYS A 137 -0.01 -13.30 -22.22
C LYS A 137 -0.70 -14.22 -21.21
N ALA A 138 -1.11 -13.68 -20.07
CA ALA A 138 -1.81 -14.42 -19.03
C ALA A 138 -3.32 -14.57 -19.29
N GLY A 139 -3.85 -14.06 -20.39
CA GLY A 139 -5.28 -14.12 -20.70
C GLY A 139 -6.14 -13.27 -19.74
N LEU A 140 -5.56 -12.18 -19.23
CA LEU A 140 -6.24 -11.25 -18.29
C LEU A 140 -6.89 -10.06 -19.01
N GLY A 141 -6.83 -10.03 -20.33
CA GLY A 141 -7.30 -8.95 -21.20
C GLY A 141 -6.18 -8.03 -21.64
N ASP A 142 -6.46 -7.24 -22.69
CA ASP A 142 -5.54 -6.22 -23.21
C ASP A 142 -5.88 -4.86 -22.57
N PRO A 143 -4.99 -4.26 -21.77
CA PRO A 143 -5.22 -2.93 -21.22
C PRO A 143 -5.36 -1.80 -22.26
N LYS A 144 -5.01 -2.06 -23.52
CA LYS A 144 -5.19 -1.12 -24.64
C LYS A 144 -6.56 -1.24 -25.31
N ASP A 145 -7.30 -2.29 -25.02
CA ASP A 145 -8.66 -2.46 -25.50
C ASP A 145 -9.62 -1.54 -24.72
N THR A 146 -10.05 -0.45 -25.34
CA THR A 146 -10.96 0.51 -24.73
C THR A 146 -12.40 0.00 -24.60
N ALA A 147 -12.74 -1.09 -25.31
CA ALA A 147 -14.08 -1.68 -25.27
C ALA A 147 -14.25 -2.65 -24.10
N LYS A 148 -13.14 -3.20 -23.55
CA LYS A 148 -13.19 -4.19 -22.50
C LYS A 148 -12.04 -3.99 -21.51
N ALA A 149 -12.37 -3.61 -20.29
CA ALA A 149 -11.38 -3.48 -19.22
C ALA A 149 -10.65 -4.81 -18.96
N PRO A 150 -9.34 -4.78 -18.66
CA PRO A 150 -8.59 -5.96 -18.24
C PRO A 150 -9.07 -6.46 -16.87
N ALA A 151 -8.76 -7.71 -16.55
CA ALA A 151 -9.17 -8.33 -15.27
C ALA A 151 -8.68 -7.53 -14.06
N PHE A 152 -7.42 -7.09 -14.06
CA PHE A 152 -6.93 -6.06 -13.13
C PHE A 152 -7.20 -4.68 -13.73
N ASN A 153 -8.16 -3.95 -13.19
CA ASN A 153 -8.46 -2.58 -13.61
C ASN A 153 -7.45 -1.60 -12.97
N SER A 154 -6.19 -1.65 -13.45
CA SER A 154 -5.05 -0.95 -12.84
C SER A 154 -4.68 0.33 -13.59
N LEU A 155 -4.35 1.38 -12.83
CA LEU A 155 -3.74 2.60 -13.35
C LEU A 155 -2.27 2.44 -13.77
N GLY A 156 -1.65 1.29 -13.47
CA GLY A 156 -0.24 1.05 -13.77
C GLY A 156 0.07 0.74 -15.23
N TYR A 157 -0.93 0.42 -16.05
CA TYR A 157 -0.73 0.14 -17.46
C TYR A 157 -0.46 1.40 -18.27
N GLY A 158 0.26 1.25 -19.39
CA GLY A 158 0.54 2.32 -20.34
C GLY A 158 1.63 3.31 -19.92
N GLY A 159 2.21 3.14 -18.73
CA GLY A 159 3.27 4.01 -18.20
C GLY A 159 4.67 3.66 -18.70
N VAL A 160 5.66 4.35 -18.11
CA VAL A 160 7.10 4.16 -18.43
C VAL A 160 7.54 2.72 -18.12
N TYR A 161 7.06 2.12 -17.04
CA TYR A 161 7.34 0.73 -16.72
C TYR A 161 6.87 -0.20 -17.85
N ASP A 162 5.62 -0.10 -18.25
CA ASP A 162 4.99 -0.95 -19.28
C ASP A 162 5.70 -0.89 -20.62
N SER A 163 6.08 0.31 -21.04
CA SER A 163 6.75 0.52 -22.34
C SER A 163 8.20 0.00 -22.36
N ASN A 164 8.85 -0.14 -21.20
CA ASN A 164 10.28 -0.42 -21.11
C ASN A 164 10.63 -1.75 -20.45
N VAL A 165 9.75 -2.36 -19.67
CA VAL A 165 10.04 -3.64 -18.99
C VAL A 165 10.26 -4.77 -19.99
N VAL A 166 11.21 -5.66 -19.69
CA VAL A 166 11.58 -6.81 -20.54
C VAL A 166 11.43 -8.11 -19.77
N GLY A 167 10.46 -8.92 -20.18
CA GLY A 167 10.20 -10.23 -19.58
C GLY A 167 9.69 -10.16 -18.14
N LEU A 168 9.77 -11.28 -17.44
CA LEU A 168 9.37 -11.37 -16.05
C LEU A 168 10.47 -10.84 -15.12
N PRO A 169 10.09 -10.16 -14.02
CA PRO A 169 11.00 -9.95 -12.89
C PRO A 169 11.57 -11.27 -12.37
N THR A 170 12.85 -11.26 -12.00
CA THR A 170 13.57 -12.44 -11.51
C THR A 170 13.71 -12.37 -10.01
N LEU A 171 13.26 -13.40 -9.28
CA LEU A 171 13.47 -13.56 -7.85
C LEU A 171 14.89 -14.09 -7.56
N SER A 172 15.49 -13.64 -6.45
CA SER A 172 16.67 -14.31 -5.86
C SER A 172 16.30 -15.69 -5.30
N ALA A 173 17.31 -16.55 -5.09
CA ALA A 173 17.10 -17.91 -4.58
C ALA A 173 16.40 -17.95 -3.22
N ASP A 174 16.65 -16.95 -2.37
CA ASP A 174 16.01 -16.80 -1.05
C ASP A 174 14.68 -16.01 -1.11
N ASN A 175 14.22 -15.64 -2.30
CA ASN A 175 13.05 -14.79 -2.57
C ASN A 175 13.10 -13.41 -1.90
N GLN A 176 14.26 -12.94 -1.43
CA GLN A 176 14.35 -11.64 -0.74
C GLN A 176 14.41 -10.46 -1.71
N SER A 177 14.88 -10.71 -2.93
CA SER A 177 15.10 -9.67 -3.96
C SER A 177 14.34 -9.97 -5.23
N VAL A 178 13.97 -8.90 -5.93
CA VAL A 178 13.44 -8.91 -7.30
C VAL A 178 14.36 -8.10 -8.19
N THR A 179 14.76 -8.66 -9.32
CA THR A 179 15.46 -7.93 -10.39
C THR A 179 14.49 -7.65 -11.53
N ILE A 180 14.38 -6.39 -11.91
CA ILE A 180 13.59 -5.94 -13.07
C ILE A 180 14.55 -5.53 -14.17
N ARG A 181 14.29 -6.01 -15.39
CA ARG A 181 15.03 -5.64 -16.59
C ARG A 181 14.24 -4.67 -17.44
N TYR A 182 14.90 -3.64 -17.92
CA TYR A 182 14.37 -2.63 -18.84
C TYR A 182 15.18 -2.60 -20.14
N LYS A 183 14.56 -2.13 -21.22
CA LYS A 183 15.20 -1.97 -22.54
C LYS A 183 16.35 -0.97 -22.52
N SER A 184 16.23 0.09 -21.72
CA SER A 184 17.22 1.16 -21.62
C SER A 184 17.24 1.78 -20.22
N PHE A 185 18.26 2.58 -19.93
CA PHE A 185 18.30 3.40 -18.73
C PHE A 185 17.07 4.28 -18.62
N GLN A 186 16.49 4.33 -17.41
CA GLN A 186 15.33 5.16 -17.09
C GLN A 186 15.77 6.23 -16.08
N PRO A 187 15.69 7.52 -16.41
CA PRO A 187 16.07 8.59 -15.48
C PRO A 187 15.34 8.49 -14.14
N ASP A 188 14.06 8.13 -14.17
CA ASP A 188 13.19 8.01 -12.98
C ASP A 188 13.24 6.61 -12.34
N TRP A 189 14.28 5.84 -12.58
CA TRP A 189 14.39 4.44 -12.12
C TRP A 189 14.19 4.26 -10.61
N GLU A 190 14.50 5.26 -9.80
CA GLU A 190 14.31 5.21 -8.34
C GLU A 190 12.84 5.17 -7.93
N ILE A 191 11.95 5.78 -8.71
CA ILE A 191 10.50 5.81 -8.43
C ILE A 191 9.72 4.74 -9.22
N LEU A 192 10.34 4.09 -10.19
CA LEU A 192 9.73 2.98 -10.96
C LEU A 192 9.74 1.64 -10.21
N GLY A 193 10.17 1.64 -8.96
CA GLY A 193 10.27 0.43 -8.14
C GLY A 193 8.93 -0.22 -7.86
N PRO A 194 8.94 -1.54 -7.61
CA PRO A 194 7.71 -2.27 -7.33
C PRO A 194 7.18 -1.94 -5.93
N GLY A 195 5.88 -1.70 -5.82
CA GLY A 195 5.18 -1.66 -4.55
C GLY A 195 4.98 -3.08 -3.99
N ALA A 196 4.96 -3.21 -2.65
CA ALA A 196 4.59 -4.47 -2.01
C ALA A 196 3.07 -4.61 -1.91
N SER A 197 2.58 -5.81 -2.17
CA SER A 197 1.17 -6.18 -2.00
C SER A 197 1.06 -7.45 -1.15
N ALA A 198 0.12 -7.51 -0.23
CA ALA A 198 -0.13 -8.68 0.62
C ALA A 198 -0.75 -9.83 -0.21
N VAL A 199 0.06 -10.45 -1.08
CA VAL A 199 -0.43 -11.45 -2.04
C VAL A 199 -1.05 -12.67 -1.36
N HIS A 200 -0.60 -13.03 -0.14
CA HIS A 200 -1.22 -14.08 0.65
C HIS A 200 -2.66 -13.73 1.04
N ALA A 201 -2.91 -12.49 1.46
CA ALA A 201 -4.27 -12.03 1.80
C ALA A 201 -5.17 -12.01 0.55
N LEU A 202 -4.65 -11.53 -0.59
CA LEU A 202 -5.37 -11.54 -1.86
C LEU A 202 -5.77 -12.94 -2.31
N VAL A 203 -4.85 -13.92 -2.22
CA VAL A 203 -5.14 -15.33 -2.56
C VAL A 203 -6.18 -15.90 -1.61
N GLN A 204 -6.09 -15.64 -0.31
CA GLN A 204 -7.05 -16.11 0.67
C GLN A 204 -8.45 -15.52 0.45
N LEU A 205 -8.53 -14.21 0.20
CA LEU A 205 -9.79 -13.54 -0.18
C LEU A 205 -10.38 -14.14 -1.47
N ALA A 206 -9.52 -14.38 -2.49
CA ALA A 206 -9.94 -15.00 -3.75
C ALA A 206 -10.47 -16.43 -3.59
N ASN A 207 -10.09 -17.10 -2.50
CA ASN A 207 -10.59 -18.41 -2.10
C ASN A 207 -11.75 -18.34 -1.07
N GLY A 208 -12.33 -17.15 -0.83
CA GLY A 208 -13.47 -16.95 0.04
C GLY A 208 -13.19 -16.99 1.54
N LYS A 209 -11.91 -16.85 1.95
CA LYS A 209 -11.56 -16.77 3.38
C LYS A 209 -12.07 -15.45 3.99
N THR A 210 -12.53 -15.54 5.23
CA THR A 210 -13.10 -14.41 5.99
C THR A 210 -12.32 -14.09 7.27
N LYS A 211 -11.22 -14.81 7.52
CA LYS A 211 -10.35 -14.65 8.70
C LYS A 211 -8.89 -14.67 8.26
N LEU A 212 -8.01 -14.10 9.08
CA LEU A 212 -6.57 -14.21 8.88
C LEU A 212 -6.15 -15.67 8.87
N GLY A 213 -5.24 -16.01 7.96
CA GLY A 213 -4.68 -17.36 7.87
C GLY A 213 -3.59 -17.59 8.91
N SER A 214 -3.31 -18.85 9.17
CA SER A 214 -2.11 -19.28 9.90
C SER A 214 -0.85 -19.01 9.06
N ALA A 215 0.33 -19.07 9.67
CA ALA A 215 1.63 -18.91 8.98
C ALA A 215 1.79 -19.93 7.83
N ALA A 216 1.30 -21.16 8.01
CA ALA A 216 1.34 -22.19 6.96
C ALA A 216 0.40 -21.84 5.78
N GLU A 217 -0.81 -21.37 6.05
CA GLU A 217 -1.76 -20.94 5.02
C GLU A 217 -1.24 -19.71 4.26
N ASN A 218 -0.62 -18.74 4.96
CA ASN A 218 -0.02 -17.56 4.34
C ASN A 218 1.15 -17.93 3.43
N THR A 219 1.99 -18.88 3.87
CA THR A 219 3.10 -19.41 3.05
C THR A 219 2.57 -20.13 1.79
N ALA A 220 1.58 -20.98 1.95
CA ALA A 220 0.94 -21.70 0.84
C ALA A 220 0.28 -20.73 -0.15
N ALA A 221 -0.39 -19.67 0.34
CA ALA A 221 -1.02 -18.67 -0.49
C ALA A 221 0.02 -17.88 -1.32
N LYS A 222 1.17 -17.51 -0.74
CA LYS A 222 2.28 -16.89 -1.48
C LYS A 222 2.84 -17.83 -2.55
N ALA A 223 3.02 -19.11 -2.23
CA ALA A 223 3.49 -20.11 -3.19
C ALA A 223 2.49 -20.29 -4.35
N ALA A 224 1.18 -20.30 -4.05
CA ALA A 224 0.13 -20.39 -5.06
C ALA A 224 0.13 -19.16 -5.99
N PHE A 225 0.28 -17.94 -5.44
CA PHE A 225 0.44 -16.74 -6.26
C PHE A 225 1.68 -16.82 -7.15
N LEU A 226 2.84 -17.19 -6.59
CA LEU A 226 4.08 -17.31 -7.34
C LEU A 226 4.00 -18.33 -8.47
N ALA A 227 3.36 -19.48 -8.22
CA ALA A 227 3.11 -20.49 -9.24
C ALA A 227 2.22 -19.95 -10.36
N ALA A 228 1.10 -19.29 -10.00
CA ALA A 228 0.18 -18.69 -10.96
C ALA A 228 0.85 -17.58 -11.79
N PHE A 229 1.66 -16.74 -11.15
CA PHE A 229 2.43 -15.70 -11.81
C PHE A 229 3.40 -16.27 -12.86
N LYS A 230 4.21 -17.27 -12.49
CA LYS A 230 5.21 -17.88 -13.39
C LYS A 230 4.58 -18.65 -14.55
N SER A 231 3.46 -19.32 -14.31
CA SER A 231 2.77 -20.14 -15.32
C SER A 231 1.72 -19.37 -16.11
N TYR A 232 1.52 -18.07 -15.84
CA TYR A 232 0.44 -17.27 -16.44
C TYR A 232 -0.95 -17.90 -16.24
N ASN A 233 -1.20 -18.49 -15.06
CA ASN A 233 -2.46 -19.19 -14.77
C ASN A 233 -3.64 -18.21 -14.69
N SER A 234 -4.35 -18.06 -15.79
CA SER A 234 -5.47 -17.12 -15.91
C SER A 234 -6.58 -17.39 -14.90
N THR A 235 -6.88 -18.63 -14.58
CA THR A 235 -7.95 -19.00 -13.64
C THR A 235 -7.66 -18.45 -12.25
N THR A 236 -6.47 -18.67 -11.73
CA THR A 236 -6.07 -18.17 -10.41
C THR A 236 -5.93 -16.65 -10.42
N LEU A 237 -5.27 -16.10 -11.44
CA LEU A 237 -5.05 -14.66 -11.55
C LEU A 237 -6.35 -13.87 -11.72
N ASN A 238 -7.36 -14.38 -12.45
CA ASN A 238 -8.68 -13.73 -12.56
C ASN A 238 -9.42 -13.70 -11.22
N LYS A 239 -9.32 -14.75 -10.38
CA LYS A 239 -9.90 -14.72 -9.02
C LYS A 239 -9.25 -13.64 -8.17
N ILE A 240 -7.91 -13.53 -8.22
CA ILE A 240 -7.16 -12.50 -7.50
C ILE A 240 -7.51 -11.10 -8.04
N ALA A 241 -7.62 -10.95 -9.36
CA ALA A 241 -7.98 -9.70 -10.02
C ALA A 241 -9.36 -9.18 -9.57
N LYS A 242 -10.35 -10.08 -9.49
CA LYS A 242 -11.69 -9.73 -9.02
C LYS A 242 -11.67 -9.17 -7.59
N VAL A 243 -10.88 -9.79 -6.71
CA VAL A 243 -10.70 -9.30 -5.33
C VAL A 243 -9.98 -7.96 -5.33
N TRP A 244 -8.84 -7.86 -6.01
CA TRP A 244 -8.01 -6.68 -6.05
C TRP A 244 -8.76 -5.46 -6.61
N SER A 245 -9.56 -5.64 -7.66
CA SER A 245 -10.28 -4.55 -8.31
C SER A 245 -11.54 -4.11 -7.55
N ASN A 246 -12.18 -5.00 -6.76
CA ASN A 246 -13.52 -4.72 -6.24
C ASN A 246 -13.68 -4.87 -4.72
N SER A 247 -12.96 -5.82 -4.07
CA SER A 247 -13.25 -6.13 -2.66
C SER A 247 -12.78 -5.05 -1.68
N TYR A 248 -11.87 -4.20 -2.10
CA TYR A 248 -11.38 -3.08 -1.31
C TYR A 248 -12.27 -1.83 -1.40
N ASN A 249 -13.34 -1.85 -2.20
CA ASN A 249 -14.29 -0.75 -2.34
C ASN A 249 -15.25 -0.74 -1.15
N ILE A 250 -14.74 -0.33 0.01
CA ILE A 250 -15.46 -0.24 1.27
C ILE A 250 -15.37 1.17 1.83
N LYS A 251 -16.50 1.67 2.37
CA LYS A 251 -16.62 3.00 2.97
C LYS A 251 -16.59 2.96 4.50
N ALA A 252 -16.81 1.79 5.08
CA ALA A 252 -16.82 1.61 6.53
C ALA A 252 -15.93 0.45 6.95
N VAL A 253 -15.28 0.61 8.10
CA VAL A 253 -14.45 -0.42 8.74
C VAL A 253 -14.90 -0.56 10.18
N ASN A 254 -15.31 -1.77 10.56
CA ASN A 254 -15.80 -2.13 11.88
C ASN A 254 -15.46 -3.61 12.21
N SER A 255 -15.99 -4.14 13.29
CA SER A 255 -15.74 -5.52 13.75
C SER A 255 -16.19 -6.61 12.78
N SER A 256 -17.10 -6.32 11.83
CA SER A 256 -17.55 -7.27 10.81
C SER A 256 -16.74 -7.20 9.50
N THR A 257 -15.83 -6.24 9.37
CA THR A 257 -14.97 -6.11 8.20
C THR A 257 -14.02 -7.31 8.12
N ASN A 258 -13.91 -7.92 6.93
CA ASN A 258 -12.96 -9.02 6.73
C ASN A 258 -11.52 -8.52 6.98
N PRO A 259 -10.82 -9.07 8.00
CA PRO A 259 -9.50 -8.57 8.39
C PRO A 259 -8.42 -8.75 7.31
N LEU A 260 -8.62 -9.63 6.34
CA LEU A 260 -7.71 -9.77 5.20
C LEU A 260 -7.66 -8.52 4.31
N LEU A 261 -8.72 -7.70 4.29
CA LEU A 261 -8.75 -6.41 3.59
C LEU A 261 -7.93 -5.33 4.30
N LEU A 262 -7.60 -5.54 5.58
CA LEU A 262 -6.90 -4.57 6.42
C LEU A 262 -5.42 -4.91 6.61
N VAL A 263 -4.91 -5.94 5.92
CA VAL A 263 -3.49 -6.32 6.00
C VAL A 263 -2.64 -5.28 5.30
N GLY A 264 -1.87 -4.53 6.08
CA GLY A 264 -0.97 -3.47 5.63
C GLY A 264 0.44 -3.63 6.18
N ASN A 265 1.37 -2.80 5.75
CA ASN A 265 2.77 -2.81 6.18
C ASN A 265 3.29 -1.42 6.56
N GLY A 266 2.41 -0.42 6.66
CA GLY A 266 2.73 0.95 7.04
C GLY A 266 2.90 1.16 8.54
N ALA A 267 3.11 2.42 8.91
CA ALA A 267 3.25 2.83 10.31
C ALA A 267 1.91 2.77 11.07
N TYR A 268 0.80 2.87 10.34
CA TYR A 268 -0.55 2.91 10.90
C TYR A 268 -1.39 1.76 10.38
N LYS A 269 -2.44 1.43 11.15
CA LYS A 269 -3.51 0.50 10.76
C LYS A 269 -4.85 1.24 10.79
N ILE A 270 -5.77 0.87 9.92
CA ILE A 270 -7.14 1.37 10.01
C ILE A 270 -7.81 0.66 11.19
N THR A 271 -8.23 1.42 12.19
CA THR A 271 -8.92 0.91 13.38
C THR A 271 -10.44 0.99 13.23
N SER A 272 -10.92 2.02 12.54
CA SER A 272 -12.34 2.16 12.17
C SER A 272 -12.51 3.12 11.00
N ALA A 273 -13.63 3.01 10.31
CA ALA A 273 -14.12 4.03 9.38
C ALA A 273 -15.65 4.09 9.46
N VAL A 274 -16.18 5.30 9.50
CA VAL A 274 -17.62 5.56 9.41
C VAL A 274 -17.87 6.22 8.07
N ALA A 275 -18.76 5.61 7.28
CA ALA A 275 -19.07 6.08 5.93
C ALA A 275 -19.43 7.57 5.93
N ASP A 276 -18.84 8.30 5.00
CA ASP A 276 -19.05 9.73 4.77
C ASP A 276 -18.74 10.64 5.99
N GLN A 277 -18.00 10.14 6.99
CA GLN A 277 -17.67 10.90 8.21
C GLN A 277 -16.17 10.92 8.52
N ASN A 278 -15.57 9.78 8.86
CA ASN A 278 -14.16 9.72 9.27
C ASN A 278 -13.51 8.39 9.01
N VAL A 279 -12.17 8.41 9.00
CA VAL A 279 -11.31 7.22 9.07
C VAL A 279 -10.36 7.42 10.25
N THR A 280 -10.27 6.43 11.14
CA THR A 280 -9.36 6.43 12.28
C THR A 280 -8.21 5.48 12.00
N LEU A 281 -6.99 5.99 12.11
CA LEU A 281 -5.74 5.25 12.02
C LEU A 281 -5.09 5.17 13.41
N GLY A 282 -4.51 4.03 13.76
CA GLY A 282 -3.86 3.81 15.04
C GLY A 282 -2.60 2.95 14.93
#